data_b791e0294ebc9cbc1f255286579f75d6
#
_entry.id   b791e0294ebc9cbc1f255286579f75d6
#
_cell.length_a   1.000
_cell.length_b   1.000
_cell.length_c   1.000
_cell.angle_alpha   90.00
_cell.angle_beta   90.00
_cell.angle_gamma   90.00
#
_symmetry.space_group_name_H-M   'P 1'
#
loop_
_entity.id
_entity.type
_entity.pdbx_description
1 polymer ?
#
loop_
_entity_poly.entity_id
_entity_poly.type
_entity_poly.pdbx_seq_one_letter_code
_entity_poly.pdbx_strand_id
1 'polypeptide(L)'
;YRLRAEFRMWHDGARIDYAMFDPADPKRAIVIDDFPPAAAPIAAAMPRLRERLMASEALKRKLFQVDFLATLSGELMITLIYHRALDAAWEADAALLAADLGVQLIGRSRKQKIVLGRDWLLEEFELNGRRLRYKQIENSFSQPNGEMNRQMLGWACARAAGIGGDLLELYCGNGNFTVALAPQFGRVLATEVSKPSVAAAEFSLEANAIDNVTMVRMSSDEISDALAGGRDYRRMRHVDLSAYAFTTLFVDPPRSGLDPLTVELARGFDNILYISCNPRTLQENVAALYATHRIAAAAAFDQFPYTHHLECGLLLQKRAASATQEPA
;
A
#
# COMPACT_ATOMS: atom_id res chain seq x y z
N TYR A 1 5.89 -3.52 15.20
CA TYR A 1 5.69 -2.49 14.18
C TYR A 1 4.96 -2.99 12.94
N ARG A 2 5.09 -4.30 12.63
CA ARG A 2 4.63 -4.90 11.39
C ARG A 2 3.14 -5.20 11.44
N LEU A 3 2.37 -4.50 10.62
CA LEU A 3 0.91 -4.63 10.53
C LEU A 3 0.47 -5.79 9.62
N ARG A 4 1.41 -6.45 8.94
CA ARG A 4 1.14 -7.62 8.08
C ARG A 4 2.13 -8.71 8.37
N ALA A 5 1.63 -9.94 8.49
CA ALA A 5 2.46 -11.13 8.64
C ALA A 5 1.78 -12.32 7.96
N GLU A 6 2.57 -13.17 7.31
CA GLU A 6 2.10 -14.35 6.59
C GLU A 6 2.96 -15.53 7.02
N PHE A 7 2.32 -16.62 7.44
CA PHE A 7 3.00 -17.83 7.89
C PHE A 7 2.42 -19.04 7.19
N ARG A 8 3.29 -19.92 6.73
CA ARG A 8 2.90 -21.28 6.39
C ARG A 8 2.52 -22.03 7.66
N MET A 9 1.60 -22.98 7.54
CA MET A 9 1.26 -23.85 8.65
C MET A 9 1.95 -25.18 8.46
N TRP A 10 2.83 -25.52 9.42
CA TRP A 10 3.55 -26.77 9.45
C TRP A 10 2.78 -27.80 10.26
N HIS A 11 2.48 -28.94 9.61
CA HIS A 11 1.79 -30.05 10.25
C HIS A 11 2.79 -31.14 10.62
N ASP A 12 2.86 -31.48 11.93
CA ASP A 12 3.66 -32.56 12.45
C ASP A 12 2.77 -33.47 13.31
N GLY A 13 2.28 -34.56 12.73
CA GLY A 13 1.29 -35.43 13.35
C GLY A 13 0.01 -34.67 13.72
N ALA A 14 -0.26 -34.61 15.03
CA ALA A 14 -1.42 -33.88 15.57
C ALA A 14 -1.15 -32.38 15.75
N ARG A 15 0.12 -31.95 15.73
CA ARG A 15 0.55 -30.55 15.93
C ARG A 15 0.41 -29.73 14.66
N ILE A 16 0.19 -28.43 14.86
CA ILE A 16 0.24 -27.43 13.83
C ILE A 16 0.98 -26.21 14.41
N ASP A 17 1.96 -25.70 13.67
CA ASP A 17 2.77 -24.57 14.08
C ASP A 17 2.93 -23.57 12.92
N TYR A 18 3.17 -22.31 13.24
CA TYR A 18 3.59 -21.32 12.26
C TYR A 18 5.00 -21.67 11.77
N ALA A 19 5.24 -21.51 10.48
CA ALA A 19 6.55 -21.74 9.91
C ALA A 19 6.93 -20.70 8.86
N MET A 20 8.20 -20.38 8.82
CA MET A 20 8.86 -19.71 7.72
C MET A 20 9.84 -20.69 7.07
N PHE A 21 10.27 -20.38 5.84
CA PHE A 21 11.22 -21.24 5.14
C PHE A 21 12.55 -20.52 5.00
N ASP A 22 13.63 -21.29 5.16
CA ASP A 22 14.97 -20.79 4.98
C ASP A 22 15.15 -20.36 3.50
N PRO A 23 15.53 -19.09 3.22
CA PRO A 23 15.79 -18.65 1.84
C PRO A 23 16.88 -19.46 1.13
N ALA A 24 17.84 -20.01 1.90
CA ALA A 24 18.92 -20.85 1.36
C ALA A 24 18.48 -22.30 1.10
N ASP A 25 17.45 -22.78 1.83
CA ASP A 25 16.86 -24.11 1.64
C ASP A 25 15.33 -24.02 1.75
N PRO A 26 14.60 -23.79 0.65
CA PRO A 26 13.16 -23.65 0.66
C PRO A 26 12.36 -24.87 1.14
N LYS A 27 13.02 -26.01 1.41
CA LYS A 27 12.40 -27.20 1.98
C LYS A 27 12.54 -27.25 3.51
N ARG A 28 13.43 -26.43 4.08
CA ARG A 28 13.67 -26.39 5.51
C ARG A 28 12.67 -25.44 6.16
N ALA A 29 11.69 -26.02 6.86
CA ALA A 29 10.76 -25.26 7.69
C ALA A 29 11.46 -24.83 8.99
N ILE A 30 11.29 -23.57 9.36
CA ILE A 30 11.70 -22.99 10.63
C ILE A 30 10.41 -22.68 11.39
N VAL A 31 10.16 -23.43 12.47
CA VAL A 31 9.00 -23.19 13.34
C VAL A 31 9.14 -21.84 14.04
N ILE A 32 8.07 -21.09 14.04
CA ILE A 32 7.98 -19.75 14.63
C ILE A 32 7.03 -19.80 15.83
N ASP A 33 7.58 -19.71 17.02
CA ASP A 33 6.80 -19.63 18.25
C ASP A 33 6.42 -18.20 18.58
N ASP A 34 7.29 -17.24 18.28
CA ASP A 34 7.12 -15.80 18.48
C ASP A 34 7.61 -15.03 17.24
N PHE A 35 6.99 -13.90 16.96
CA PHE A 35 7.36 -13.03 15.85
C PHE A 35 7.55 -11.58 16.34
N PRO A 36 8.72 -11.25 16.90
CA PRO A 36 8.98 -9.93 17.48
C PRO A 36 8.68 -8.72 16.59
N PRO A 37 8.83 -8.79 15.26
CA PRO A 37 8.46 -7.68 14.40
C PRO A 37 6.95 -7.38 14.36
N ALA A 38 6.07 -8.33 14.73
CA ALA A 38 4.63 -8.15 14.66
C ALA A 38 4.13 -6.96 15.48
N ALA A 39 3.11 -6.29 14.98
CA ALA A 39 2.33 -5.34 15.77
C ALA A 39 1.61 -6.06 16.92
N ALA A 40 1.33 -5.36 18.00
CA ALA A 40 0.76 -5.94 19.21
C ALA A 40 -0.52 -6.77 18.98
N PRO A 41 -1.49 -6.35 18.13
CA PRO A 41 -2.66 -7.17 17.86
C PRO A 41 -2.32 -8.54 17.23
N ILE A 42 -1.35 -8.58 16.31
CA ILE A 42 -0.88 -9.84 15.68
C ILE A 42 -0.17 -10.72 16.71
N ALA A 43 0.80 -10.16 17.45
CA ALA A 43 1.57 -10.88 18.44
C ALA A 43 0.66 -11.51 19.52
N ALA A 44 -0.35 -10.78 19.99
CA ALA A 44 -1.33 -11.28 20.96
C ALA A 44 -2.25 -12.37 20.40
N ALA A 45 -2.60 -12.28 19.11
CA ALA A 45 -3.49 -13.24 18.47
C ALA A 45 -2.80 -14.57 18.11
N MET A 46 -1.52 -14.55 17.76
CA MET A 46 -0.79 -15.73 17.28
C MET A 46 -0.90 -16.95 18.20
N PRO A 47 -0.56 -16.88 19.52
CA PRO A 47 -0.65 -18.05 20.41
C PRO A 47 -2.09 -18.52 20.60
N ARG A 48 -3.04 -17.60 20.76
CA ARG A 48 -4.46 -17.91 20.92
C ARG A 48 -5.04 -18.59 19.68
N LEU A 49 -4.71 -18.08 18.50
CA LEU A 49 -5.13 -18.69 17.23
C LEU A 49 -4.59 -20.11 17.11
N ARG A 50 -3.29 -20.33 17.38
CA ARG A 50 -2.66 -21.67 17.34
C ARG A 50 -3.38 -22.64 18.27
N GLU A 51 -3.68 -22.24 19.51
CA GLU A 51 -4.41 -23.07 20.48
C GLU A 51 -5.79 -23.48 19.94
N ARG A 52 -6.56 -22.54 19.38
CA ARG A 52 -7.87 -22.80 18.81
C ARG A 52 -7.83 -23.68 17.57
N LEU A 53 -6.84 -23.48 16.71
CA LEU A 53 -6.61 -24.34 15.55
C LEU A 53 -6.27 -25.78 15.97
N MET A 54 -5.48 -25.94 17.02
CA MET A 54 -5.16 -27.27 17.57
C MET A 54 -6.39 -27.99 18.12
N ALA A 55 -7.33 -27.26 18.73
CA ALA A 55 -8.53 -27.81 19.36
C ALA A 55 -9.63 -28.19 18.34
N SER A 56 -9.59 -27.70 17.09
CA SER A 56 -10.61 -27.96 16.08
C SER A 56 -10.03 -28.70 14.86
N GLU A 57 -10.49 -29.92 14.62
CA GLU A 57 -10.10 -30.66 13.42
C GLU A 57 -10.64 -30.00 12.15
N ALA A 58 -11.82 -29.37 12.20
CA ALA A 58 -12.38 -28.64 11.07
C ALA A 58 -11.51 -27.43 10.67
N LEU A 59 -10.91 -26.72 11.62
CA LEU A 59 -10.03 -25.59 11.36
C LEU A 59 -8.61 -26.03 10.98
N LYS A 60 -8.09 -27.08 11.62
CA LYS A 60 -6.71 -27.52 11.44
C LYS A 60 -6.48 -28.26 10.10
N ARG A 61 -7.43 -29.10 9.69
CA ARG A 61 -7.25 -30.01 8.54
C ARG A 61 -6.92 -29.27 7.25
N LYS A 62 -5.70 -29.53 6.72
CA LYS A 62 -5.16 -28.95 5.47
C LYS A 62 -5.16 -27.41 5.47
N LEU A 63 -5.04 -26.78 6.63
CA LEU A 63 -4.71 -25.37 6.72
C LEU A 63 -3.27 -25.19 6.21
N PHE A 64 -3.11 -24.33 5.21
CA PHE A 64 -1.86 -24.18 4.48
C PHE A 64 -1.11 -22.92 4.89
N GLN A 65 -1.83 -21.82 5.12
CA GLN A 65 -1.25 -20.52 5.41
C GLN A 65 -2.22 -19.71 6.28
N VAL A 66 -1.66 -18.87 7.11
CA VAL A 66 -2.38 -17.84 7.88
C VAL A 66 -1.78 -16.49 7.55
N ASP A 67 -2.63 -15.54 7.14
CA ASP A 67 -2.25 -14.16 6.91
C ASP A 67 -2.91 -13.28 7.96
N PHE A 68 -2.13 -12.36 8.51
CA PHE A 68 -2.58 -11.35 9.46
C PHE A 68 -2.51 -9.97 8.81
N LEU A 69 -3.55 -9.19 9.00
CA LEU A 69 -3.58 -7.76 8.71
C LEU A 69 -4.10 -7.03 9.94
N ALA A 70 -3.32 -6.10 10.46
CA ALA A 70 -3.68 -5.26 11.59
C ALA A 70 -3.68 -3.78 11.18
N THR A 71 -4.26 -2.93 12.02
CA THR A 71 -4.24 -1.47 11.89
C THR A 71 -3.60 -0.84 13.11
N LEU A 72 -3.18 0.42 13.01
CA LEU A 72 -2.73 1.23 14.16
C LEU A 72 -3.87 1.47 15.16
N SER A 73 -5.11 1.52 14.67
CA SER A 73 -6.31 1.64 15.50
C SER A 73 -6.68 0.37 16.27
N GLY A 74 -5.97 -0.75 16.03
CA GLY A 74 -6.13 -2.01 16.77
C GLY A 74 -7.08 -3.03 16.13
N GLU A 75 -7.68 -2.76 14.97
CA GLU A 75 -8.43 -3.79 14.25
C GLU A 75 -7.51 -4.88 13.74
N LEU A 76 -8.00 -6.11 13.72
CA LEU A 76 -7.26 -7.28 13.23
C LEU A 76 -8.14 -8.13 12.31
N MET A 77 -7.57 -8.55 11.20
CA MET A 77 -8.12 -9.54 10.28
C MET A 77 -7.18 -10.73 10.18
N ILE A 78 -7.76 -11.92 10.16
CA ILE A 78 -7.05 -13.19 9.97
C ILE A 78 -7.64 -13.88 8.74
N THR A 79 -6.79 -14.24 7.79
CA THR A 79 -7.17 -15.05 6.63
C THR A 79 -6.56 -16.44 6.77
N LEU A 80 -7.43 -17.45 6.81
CA LEU A 80 -7.05 -18.86 6.86
C LEU A 80 -7.15 -19.46 5.45
N ILE A 81 -6.04 -19.95 4.90
CA ILE A 81 -5.94 -20.44 3.52
C ILE A 81 -5.75 -21.95 3.52
N TYR A 82 -6.61 -22.65 2.78
CA TYR A 82 -6.72 -24.11 2.80
C TYR A 82 -6.47 -24.77 1.45
N HIS A 83 -5.93 -25.99 1.49
CA HIS A 83 -5.87 -26.91 0.35
C HIS A 83 -7.03 -27.92 0.36
N ARG A 84 -8.22 -27.50 0.77
CA ARG A 84 -9.46 -28.26 0.71
C ARG A 84 -10.67 -27.33 0.57
N ALA A 85 -11.81 -27.87 0.17
CA ALA A 85 -13.06 -27.13 0.24
C ALA A 85 -13.44 -26.86 1.72
N LEU A 86 -14.02 -25.69 1.96
CA LEU A 86 -14.57 -25.29 3.26
C LEU A 86 -16.04 -25.70 3.31
N ASP A 87 -16.43 -26.31 4.41
CA ASP A 87 -17.75 -26.88 4.65
C ASP A 87 -18.45 -26.20 5.83
N ALA A 88 -19.71 -26.57 6.11
CA ALA A 88 -20.49 -25.98 7.20
C ALA A 88 -19.85 -26.20 8.58
N ALA A 89 -19.15 -27.30 8.81
CA ALA A 89 -18.43 -27.53 10.07
C ALA A 89 -17.28 -26.53 10.23
N TRP A 90 -16.54 -26.26 9.15
CA TRP A 90 -15.52 -25.22 9.16
C TRP A 90 -16.13 -23.84 9.47
N GLU A 91 -17.25 -23.49 8.83
CA GLU A 91 -17.88 -22.18 9.00
C GLU A 91 -18.37 -21.97 10.43
N ALA A 92 -18.95 -23.01 11.06
CA ALA A 92 -19.40 -22.97 12.44
C ALA A 92 -18.25 -22.74 13.43
N ASP A 93 -17.16 -23.53 13.30
CA ASP A 93 -15.99 -23.39 14.16
C ASP A 93 -15.25 -22.08 13.93
N ALA A 94 -15.18 -21.61 12.69
CA ALA A 94 -14.56 -20.34 12.32
C ALA A 94 -15.34 -19.13 12.86
N ALA A 95 -16.69 -19.21 12.92
CA ALA A 95 -17.50 -18.16 13.53
C ALA A 95 -17.24 -18.05 15.05
N LEU A 96 -17.12 -19.19 15.74
CA LEU A 96 -16.74 -19.21 17.16
C LEU A 96 -15.33 -18.65 17.38
N LEU A 97 -14.39 -19.01 16.51
CA LEU A 97 -13.03 -18.48 16.55
C LEU A 97 -12.97 -16.97 16.35
N ALA A 98 -13.71 -16.44 15.36
CA ALA A 98 -13.77 -15.01 15.08
C ALA A 98 -14.33 -14.22 16.27
N ALA A 99 -15.38 -14.73 16.90
CA ALA A 99 -16.00 -14.14 18.08
C ALA A 99 -15.09 -14.18 19.31
N ASP A 100 -14.42 -15.31 19.55
CA ASP A 100 -13.49 -15.47 20.68
C ASP A 100 -12.26 -14.54 20.57
N LEU A 101 -11.72 -14.40 19.38
CA LEU A 101 -10.56 -13.53 19.16
C LEU A 101 -10.94 -12.06 18.98
N GLY A 102 -12.21 -11.75 18.67
CA GLY A 102 -12.67 -10.40 18.37
C GLY A 102 -12.11 -9.84 17.04
N VAL A 103 -12.03 -10.70 16.00
CA VAL A 103 -11.36 -10.37 14.73
C VAL A 103 -12.30 -10.52 13.54
N GLN A 104 -11.96 -9.86 12.43
CA GLN A 104 -12.51 -10.23 11.13
C GLN A 104 -11.80 -11.51 10.66
N LEU A 105 -12.57 -12.51 10.25
CA LEU A 105 -12.00 -13.79 9.82
C LEU A 105 -12.42 -14.13 8.39
N ILE A 106 -11.47 -14.58 7.59
CA ILE A 106 -11.71 -14.99 6.21
C ILE A 106 -11.17 -16.40 6.01
N GLY A 107 -12.00 -17.26 5.43
CA GLY A 107 -11.58 -18.56 4.92
C GLY A 107 -11.39 -18.53 3.42
N ARG A 108 -10.23 -18.98 2.94
CA ARG A 108 -9.94 -19.13 1.52
C ARG A 108 -9.61 -20.56 1.15
N SER A 109 -10.13 -21.00 0.03
CA SER A 109 -9.67 -22.19 -0.65
C SER A 109 -9.84 -22.00 -2.16
N ARG A 110 -9.55 -23.04 -2.96
CA ARG A 110 -9.67 -22.94 -4.42
C ARG A 110 -11.10 -22.54 -4.81
N LYS A 111 -11.26 -21.33 -5.39
CA LYS A 111 -12.54 -20.73 -5.82
C LYS A 111 -13.56 -20.47 -4.69
N GLN A 112 -13.13 -20.49 -3.42
CA GLN A 112 -14.00 -20.12 -2.28
C GLN A 112 -13.38 -18.96 -1.50
N LYS A 113 -14.24 -18.04 -1.08
CA LYS A 113 -13.96 -17.02 -0.07
C LYS A 113 -15.18 -16.93 0.85
N ILE A 114 -15.02 -17.28 2.11
CA ILE A 114 -16.03 -17.14 3.15
C ILE A 114 -15.58 -16.00 4.06
N VAL A 115 -16.42 -15.02 4.27
CA VAL A 115 -16.14 -13.84 5.08
C VAL A 115 -17.01 -13.86 6.33
N LEU A 116 -16.37 -13.89 7.48
CA LEU A 116 -17.02 -13.79 8.79
C LEU A 116 -16.76 -12.38 9.34
N GLY A 117 -17.74 -11.51 9.18
CA GLY A 117 -17.65 -10.08 9.45
C GLY A 117 -17.40 -9.26 8.18
N ARG A 118 -16.29 -8.53 8.12
CA ARG A 118 -15.89 -7.68 6.96
C ARG A 118 -14.64 -8.24 6.28
N ASP A 119 -14.47 -7.97 5.00
CA ASP A 119 -13.24 -8.28 4.26
C ASP A 119 -12.31 -7.06 4.12
N TRP A 120 -12.46 -6.11 5.02
CA TRP A 120 -11.65 -4.91 5.14
C TRP A 120 -11.57 -4.44 6.59
N LEU A 121 -10.54 -3.65 6.89
CA LEU A 121 -10.33 -2.99 8.18
C LEU A 121 -10.36 -1.48 8.00
N LEU A 122 -10.75 -0.76 9.06
CA LEU A 122 -10.63 0.68 9.14
C LEU A 122 -9.32 1.05 9.84
N GLU A 123 -8.39 1.61 9.10
CA GLU A 123 -7.21 2.23 9.66
C GLU A 123 -7.51 3.68 10.05
N GLU A 124 -7.20 4.06 11.27
CA GLU A 124 -7.33 5.44 11.75
C GLU A 124 -6.06 5.86 12.48
N PHE A 125 -5.58 7.06 12.18
CA PHE A 125 -4.48 7.69 12.91
C PHE A 125 -4.47 9.21 12.76
N GLU A 126 -3.79 9.89 13.68
CA GLU A 126 -3.59 11.33 13.64
C GLU A 126 -2.35 11.68 12.80
N LEU A 127 -2.50 12.65 11.89
CA LEU A 127 -1.40 13.23 11.11
C LEU A 127 -1.60 14.74 10.98
N ASN A 128 -0.62 15.52 11.43
CA ASN A 128 -0.65 16.99 11.36
C ASN A 128 -1.96 17.62 11.92
N GLY A 129 -2.46 17.09 13.03
CA GLY A 129 -3.70 17.54 13.68
C GLY A 129 -4.99 17.09 12.98
N ARG A 130 -4.90 16.24 11.96
CA ARG A 130 -6.07 15.66 11.27
C ARG A 130 -6.16 14.17 11.59
N ARG A 131 -7.36 13.68 11.89
CA ARG A 131 -7.63 12.25 11.95
C ARG A 131 -7.89 11.74 10.54
N LEU A 132 -7.03 10.86 10.06
CA LEU A 132 -7.14 10.24 8.75
C LEU A 132 -7.73 8.83 8.88
N ARG A 133 -8.56 8.46 7.91
CA ARG A 133 -9.27 7.19 7.83
C ARG A 133 -9.03 6.52 6.50
N TYR A 134 -8.67 5.24 6.54
CA TYR A 134 -8.37 4.47 5.34
C TYR A 134 -9.03 3.11 5.37
N LYS A 135 -9.57 2.69 4.23
CA LYS A 135 -10.03 1.32 4.03
C LYS A 135 -8.86 0.44 3.61
N GLN A 136 -8.55 -0.55 4.43
CA GLN A 136 -7.57 -1.57 4.11
C GLN A 136 -8.27 -2.88 3.76
N ILE A 137 -8.15 -3.32 2.50
CA ILE A 137 -8.85 -4.51 1.99
C ILE A 137 -7.95 -5.73 2.15
N GLU A 138 -8.58 -6.86 2.49
CA GLU A 138 -7.93 -8.17 2.49
C GLU A 138 -7.23 -8.42 1.15
N ASN A 139 -6.02 -8.95 1.20
CA ASN A 139 -5.19 -9.28 0.04
C ASN A 139 -4.88 -8.10 -0.92
N SER A 140 -5.00 -6.86 -0.45
CA SER A 140 -4.52 -5.66 -1.14
C SER A 140 -3.27 -5.11 -0.47
N PHE A 141 -2.48 -4.33 -1.20
CA PHE A 141 -1.30 -3.70 -0.61
C PHE A 141 -1.73 -2.67 0.45
N SER A 142 -1.01 -2.65 1.56
CA SER A 142 -0.99 -1.57 2.54
C SER A 142 0.40 -1.47 3.13
N GLN A 143 0.79 -0.30 3.59
CA GLN A 143 2.12 -0.07 4.18
C GLN A 143 2.32 -0.97 5.41
N PRO A 144 3.35 -1.83 5.43
CA PRO A 144 3.50 -2.84 6.47
C PRO A 144 3.96 -2.30 7.84
N ASN A 145 4.51 -1.10 7.88
CA ASN A 145 4.90 -0.42 9.11
C ASN A 145 4.10 0.89 9.24
N GLY A 146 3.05 0.87 10.06
CA GLY A 146 2.11 1.97 10.18
C GLY A 146 2.75 3.26 10.71
N GLU A 147 3.65 3.17 11.69
CA GLU A 147 4.34 4.35 12.21
C GLU A 147 5.31 4.96 11.20
N MET A 148 6.01 4.13 10.43
CA MET A 148 6.86 4.61 9.35
C MET A 148 6.01 5.21 8.21
N ASN A 149 4.84 4.63 7.91
CA ASN A 149 3.89 5.24 6.97
C ASN A 149 3.47 6.64 7.40
N ARG A 150 3.16 6.85 8.69
CA ARG A 150 2.85 8.20 9.21
C ARG A 150 4.00 9.18 9.00
N GLN A 151 5.25 8.74 9.18
CA GLN A 151 6.44 9.57 8.94
C GLN A 151 6.59 9.89 7.45
N MET A 152 6.39 8.92 6.54
CA MET A 152 6.42 9.14 5.09
C MET A 152 5.33 10.13 4.65
N LEU A 153 4.10 9.96 5.13
CA LEU A 153 3.00 10.89 4.86
C LEU A 153 3.30 12.30 5.40
N GLY A 154 3.80 12.40 6.64
CA GLY A 154 4.19 13.68 7.25
C GLY A 154 5.28 14.38 6.47
N TRP A 155 6.29 13.63 6.01
CA TRP A 155 7.36 14.16 5.16
C TRP A 155 6.81 14.65 3.82
N ALA A 156 5.99 13.85 3.14
CA ALA A 156 5.40 14.22 1.86
C ALA A 156 4.53 15.49 2.00
N CYS A 157 3.69 15.56 3.03
CA CYS A 157 2.90 16.75 3.34
C CYS A 157 3.78 17.98 3.58
N ALA A 158 4.87 17.86 4.34
CA ALA A 158 5.79 18.97 4.60
C ALA A 158 6.53 19.42 3.33
N ARG A 159 6.78 18.50 2.38
CA ARG A 159 7.42 18.86 1.09
C ARG A 159 6.45 19.44 0.10
N ALA A 160 5.16 19.08 0.17
CA ALA A 160 4.10 19.64 -0.67
C ALA A 160 3.63 21.01 -0.21
N ALA A 161 3.87 21.37 1.06
CA ALA A 161 3.37 22.61 1.66
C ALA A 161 3.82 23.85 0.87
N GLY A 162 2.84 24.67 0.45
CA GLY A 162 3.06 25.93 -0.26
C GLY A 162 3.40 25.79 -1.74
N ILE A 163 3.45 24.57 -2.32
CA ILE A 163 3.66 24.38 -3.75
C ILE A 163 2.45 24.93 -4.55
N GLY A 164 1.23 24.56 -4.15
CA GLY A 164 0.00 24.96 -4.84
C GLY A 164 -0.18 24.34 -6.21
N GLY A 165 -1.16 24.83 -6.97
CA GLY A 165 -1.56 24.25 -8.26
C GLY A 165 -2.28 22.91 -8.11
N ASP A 166 -2.20 22.04 -9.13
CA ASP A 166 -2.86 20.74 -9.12
C ASP A 166 -1.84 19.59 -9.09
N LEU A 167 -2.29 18.47 -8.51
CA LEU A 167 -1.50 17.26 -8.35
C LEU A 167 -1.93 16.17 -9.34
N LEU A 168 -0.99 15.56 -10.03
CA LEU A 168 -1.15 14.24 -10.63
C LEU A 168 -0.52 13.20 -9.71
N GLU A 169 -1.29 12.19 -9.31
CA GLU A 169 -0.79 11.08 -8.51
C GLU A 169 -0.92 9.77 -9.29
N LEU A 170 0.19 9.05 -9.42
CA LEU A 170 0.23 7.72 -10.04
C LEU A 170 0.48 6.66 -8.97
N TYR A 171 -0.06 5.45 -9.21
CA TYR A 171 0.07 4.30 -8.28
C TYR A 171 -0.54 4.58 -6.91
N CYS A 172 -1.68 5.28 -6.85
CA CYS A 172 -2.22 5.78 -5.58
C CYS A 172 -2.73 4.69 -4.61
N GLY A 173 -2.85 3.43 -5.07
CA GLY A 173 -3.31 2.32 -4.23
C GLY A 173 -4.69 2.57 -3.62
N ASN A 174 -4.81 2.42 -2.32
CA ASN A 174 -6.03 2.71 -1.54
C ASN A 174 -6.16 4.20 -1.15
N GLY A 175 -5.40 5.09 -1.79
CA GLY A 175 -5.41 6.52 -1.50
C GLY A 175 -4.52 6.94 -0.32
N ASN A 176 -3.51 6.14 0.03
CA ASN A 176 -2.65 6.38 1.20
C ASN A 176 -2.04 7.79 1.20
N PHE A 177 -1.40 8.19 0.10
CA PHE A 177 -0.85 9.54 -0.04
C PHE A 177 -1.90 10.54 -0.52
N THR A 178 -2.84 10.12 -1.37
CA THR A 178 -3.92 10.97 -1.90
C THR A 178 -4.66 11.72 -0.80
N VAL A 179 -5.15 10.98 0.21
CA VAL A 179 -5.91 11.52 1.36
C VAL A 179 -5.08 12.53 2.17
N ALA A 180 -3.80 12.26 2.34
CA ALA A 180 -2.91 13.12 3.10
C ALA A 180 -2.56 14.42 2.33
N LEU A 181 -2.31 14.31 1.02
CA LEU A 181 -1.82 15.38 0.17
C LEU A 181 -2.93 16.27 -0.42
N ALA A 182 -4.12 15.72 -0.68
CA ALA A 182 -5.20 16.42 -1.37
C ALA A 182 -5.50 17.84 -0.84
N PRO A 183 -5.49 18.11 0.48
CA PRO A 183 -5.77 19.47 1.00
C PRO A 183 -4.73 20.52 0.66
N GLN A 184 -3.59 20.15 0.09
CA GLN A 184 -2.51 21.08 -0.26
C GLN A 184 -2.56 21.53 -1.72
N PHE A 185 -3.46 20.93 -2.51
CA PHE A 185 -3.61 21.19 -3.93
C PHE A 185 -5.02 21.67 -4.26
N GLY A 186 -5.15 22.42 -5.36
CA GLY A 186 -6.46 22.86 -5.85
C GLY A 186 -7.32 21.68 -6.29
N ARG A 187 -6.74 20.83 -7.14
CA ARG A 187 -7.35 19.58 -7.65
C ARG A 187 -6.31 18.47 -7.66
N VAL A 188 -6.78 17.24 -7.51
CA VAL A 188 -5.95 16.05 -7.62
C VAL A 188 -6.54 15.10 -8.65
N LEU A 189 -5.74 14.66 -9.59
CA LEU A 189 -6.05 13.53 -10.47
C LEU A 189 -5.22 12.34 -9.99
N ALA A 190 -5.88 11.31 -9.46
CA ALA A 190 -5.21 10.13 -8.92
C ALA A 190 -5.54 8.89 -9.75
N THR A 191 -4.51 8.07 -10.07
CA THR A 191 -4.67 6.88 -10.90
C THR A 191 -4.21 5.61 -10.20
N GLU A 192 -4.95 4.52 -10.42
CA GLU A 192 -4.67 3.18 -9.91
C GLU A 192 -5.27 2.14 -10.87
N VAL A 193 -4.58 1.04 -11.10
CA VAL A 193 -5.03 -0.03 -12.02
C VAL A 193 -5.98 -1.03 -11.35
N SER A 194 -5.81 -1.26 -10.06
CA SER A 194 -6.56 -2.24 -9.27
C SER A 194 -7.96 -1.73 -8.92
N LYS A 195 -9.00 -2.38 -9.44
CA LYS A 195 -10.38 -2.03 -9.13
C LYS A 195 -10.71 -2.03 -7.62
N PRO A 196 -10.28 -3.04 -6.82
CA PRO A 196 -10.50 -3.00 -5.37
C PRO A 196 -9.79 -1.84 -4.69
N SER A 197 -8.57 -1.49 -5.11
CA SER A 197 -7.82 -0.36 -4.54
C SER A 197 -8.50 0.97 -4.85
N VAL A 198 -8.98 1.18 -6.09
CA VAL A 198 -9.78 2.38 -6.44
C VAL A 198 -11.01 2.51 -5.55
N ALA A 199 -11.78 1.43 -5.37
CA ALA A 199 -12.96 1.45 -4.50
C ALA A 199 -12.61 1.71 -3.01
N ALA A 200 -11.42 1.27 -2.57
CA ALA A 200 -10.93 1.59 -1.23
C ALA A 200 -10.50 3.06 -1.12
N ALA A 201 -9.86 3.61 -2.15
CA ALA A 201 -9.48 5.02 -2.21
C ALA A 201 -10.73 5.93 -2.19
N GLU A 202 -11.74 5.63 -3.01
CA GLU A 202 -13.01 6.36 -3.02
C GLU A 202 -13.68 6.37 -1.62
N PHE A 203 -13.74 5.21 -0.95
CA PHE A 203 -14.20 5.14 0.44
C PHE A 203 -13.35 6.00 1.37
N SER A 204 -12.01 5.97 1.22
CA SER A 204 -11.10 6.73 2.07
C SER A 204 -11.28 8.25 1.86
N LEU A 205 -11.49 8.69 0.63
CA LEU A 205 -11.79 10.10 0.32
C LEU A 205 -13.10 10.55 0.96
N GLU A 206 -14.16 9.77 0.83
CA GLU A 206 -15.47 10.05 1.44
C GLU A 206 -15.36 10.10 2.97
N ALA A 207 -14.69 9.13 3.60
CA ALA A 207 -14.52 9.05 5.06
C ALA A 207 -13.72 10.23 5.64
N ASN A 208 -12.93 10.92 4.80
CA ASN A 208 -12.14 12.10 5.17
C ASN A 208 -12.74 13.42 4.66
N ALA A 209 -13.95 13.40 4.06
CA ALA A 209 -14.62 14.56 3.48
C ALA A 209 -13.74 15.33 2.45
N ILE A 210 -13.05 14.58 1.58
CA ILE A 210 -12.19 15.12 0.52
C ILE A 210 -12.98 15.08 -0.79
N ASP A 211 -13.16 16.24 -1.41
CA ASP A 211 -13.98 16.44 -2.60
C ASP A 211 -13.23 16.97 -3.84
N ASN A 212 -11.95 17.31 -3.67
CA ASN A 212 -11.11 17.87 -4.73
C ASN A 212 -10.29 16.79 -5.50
N VAL A 213 -10.60 15.51 -5.33
CA VAL A 213 -9.89 14.39 -5.96
C VAL A 213 -10.77 13.70 -7.01
N THR A 214 -10.23 13.56 -8.22
CA THR A 214 -10.80 12.70 -9.26
C THR A 214 -10.00 11.41 -9.34
N MET A 215 -10.67 10.28 -9.03
CA MET A 215 -10.07 8.94 -9.14
C MET A 215 -10.31 8.36 -10.54
N VAL A 216 -9.25 7.84 -11.18
CA VAL A 216 -9.37 7.17 -12.48
C VAL A 216 -8.65 5.82 -12.44
N ARG A 217 -9.35 4.76 -12.87
CA ARG A 217 -8.73 3.44 -12.96
C ARG A 217 -7.90 3.32 -14.25
N MET A 218 -6.62 3.69 -14.17
CA MET A 218 -5.66 3.64 -15.28
C MET A 218 -4.27 3.22 -14.80
N SER A 219 -3.48 2.63 -15.71
CA SER A 219 -2.04 2.43 -15.47
C SER A 219 -1.28 3.73 -15.73
N SER A 220 0.00 3.76 -15.28
CA SER A 220 0.90 4.88 -15.56
C SER A 220 1.10 5.11 -17.06
N ASP A 221 1.23 4.04 -17.85
CA ASP A 221 1.37 4.14 -19.30
C ASP A 221 0.13 4.75 -19.96
N GLU A 222 -1.07 4.32 -19.53
CA GLU A 222 -2.34 4.81 -20.09
C GLU A 222 -2.54 6.31 -19.81
N ILE A 223 -2.25 6.78 -18.60
CA ILE A 223 -2.39 8.19 -18.25
C ILE A 223 -1.30 9.05 -18.91
N SER A 224 -0.07 8.54 -19.02
CA SER A 224 1.01 9.20 -19.73
C SER A 224 0.69 9.41 -21.21
N ASP A 225 0.15 8.38 -21.86
CA ASP A 225 -0.32 8.46 -23.25
C ASP A 225 -1.48 9.47 -23.41
N ALA A 226 -2.46 9.45 -22.50
CA ALA A 226 -3.59 10.38 -22.53
C ALA A 226 -3.15 11.84 -22.37
N LEU A 227 -2.22 12.14 -21.46
CA LEU A 227 -1.69 13.48 -21.24
C LEU A 227 -0.79 13.96 -22.37
N ALA A 228 -0.13 13.04 -23.09
CA ALA A 228 0.62 13.36 -24.31
C ALA A 228 -0.26 13.61 -25.56
N GLY A 229 -1.60 13.55 -25.42
CA GLY A 229 -2.53 13.72 -26.55
C GLY A 229 -2.64 12.48 -27.44
N GLY A 230 -2.33 11.30 -26.88
CA GLY A 230 -2.43 10.01 -27.55
C GLY A 230 -3.87 9.52 -27.71
N ARG A 231 -4.12 8.27 -27.28
CA ARG A 231 -5.43 7.64 -27.46
C ARG A 231 -6.50 8.22 -26.54
N ASP A 232 -7.75 8.36 -27.04
CA ASP A 232 -8.92 8.67 -26.22
C ASP A 232 -9.33 7.45 -25.38
N TYR A 233 -9.23 7.57 -24.04
CA TYR A 233 -9.57 6.52 -23.10
C TYR A 233 -10.99 6.70 -22.58
N ARG A 234 -11.88 5.73 -22.80
CA ARG A 234 -13.27 5.76 -22.32
C ARG A 234 -13.38 6.09 -20.82
N ARG A 235 -12.39 5.66 -20.02
CA ARG A 235 -12.33 5.90 -18.57
C ARG A 235 -12.02 7.37 -18.20
N MET A 236 -11.50 8.16 -19.16
CA MET A 236 -11.19 9.58 -19.00
C MET A 236 -12.30 10.51 -19.47
N ARG A 237 -13.39 10.04 -20.07
CA ARG A 237 -14.43 10.89 -20.68
C ARG A 237 -15.11 11.86 -19.74
N HIS A 238 -15.05 11.59 -18.42
CA HIS A 238 -15.59 12.48 -17.38
C HIS A 238 -14.54 13.43 -16.83
N VAL A 239 -13.28 13.36 -17.28
CA VAL A 239 -12.17 14.17 -16.82
C VAL A 239 -11.82 15.19 -17.90
N ASP A 240 -12.00 16.45 -17.57
CA ASP A 240 -11.51 17.55 -18.40
C ASP A 240 -10.07 17.87 -17.99
N LEU A 241 -9.10 17.33 -18.72
CA LEU A 241 -7.68 17.56 -18.46
C LEU A 241 -7.28 19.03 -18.63
N SER A 242 -7.98 19.81 -19.47
CA SER A 242 -7.70 21.23 -19.66
C SER A 242 -8.04 22.09 -18.44
N ALA A 243 -8.86 21.55 -17.54
CA ALA A 243 -9.20 22.21 -16.28
C ALA A 243 -8.10 22.13 -15.23
N TYR A 244 -7.07 21.29 -15.42
CA TYR A 244 -5.97 21.12 -14.47
C TYR A 244 -4.77 22.00 -14.81
N ALA A 245 -4.22 22.63 -13.77
CA ALA A 245 -2.93 23.32 -13.81
C ALA A 245 -1.89 22.50 -13.02
N PHE A 246 -1.49 21.35 -13.58
CA PHE A 246 -0.57 20.45 -12.91
C PHE A 246 0.79 21.10 -12.63
N THR A 247 1.15 21.21 -11.37
CA THR A 247 2.46 21.69 -10.91
C THR A 247 3.31 20.57 -10.33
N THR A 248 2.65 19.51 -9.83
CA THR A 248 3.30 18.44 -9.07
C THR A 248 2.86 17.08 -9.57
N LEU A 249 3.84 16.20 -9.73
CA LEU A 249 3.65 14.76 -9.90
C LEU A 249 4.03 14.06 -8.59
N PHE A 250 3.14 13.22 -8.06
CA PHE A 250 3.44 12.29 -6.97
C PHE A 250 3.48 10.87 -7.51
N VAL A 251 4.50 10.10 -7.12
CA VAL A 251 4.66 8.70 -7.49
C VAL A 251 5.14 7.84 -6.33
N ASP A 252 4.53 6.66 -6.16
CA ASP A 252 4.97 5.56 -5.28
C ASP A 252 4.93 4.25 -6.09
N PRO A 253 5.87 4.08 -7.07
CA PRO A 253 5.83 2.98 -8.01
C PRO A 253 6.24 1.66 -7.38
N PRO A 254 5.97 0.52 -8.06
CA PRO A 254 6.50 -0.78 -7.68
C PRO A 254 8.04 -0.81 -7.74
N ARG A 255 8.64 -1.90 -7.24
CA ARG A 255 10.10 -2.08 -7.16
C ARG A 255 10.87 -1.89 -8.48
N SER A 256 10.18 -1.98 -9.60
CA SER A 256 10.76 -1.72 -10.93
C SER A 256 11.04 -0.24 -11.20
N GLY A 257 10.54 0.68 -10.38
CA GLY A 257 10.63 2.12 -10.60
C GLY A 257 9.65 2.60 -11.68
N LEU A 258 9.89 3.79 -12.20
CA LEU A 258 9.12 4.38 -13.29
C LEU A 258 9.55 3.79 -14.64
N ASP A 259 8.57 3.50 -15.49
CA ASP A 259 8.80 3.16 -16.88
C ASP A 259 9.25 4.39 -17.71
N PRO A 260 9.79 4.20 -18.92
CA PRO A 260 10.32 5.31 -19.73
C PRO A 260 9.27 6.37 -20.10
N LEU A 261 8.00 5.98 -20.32
CA LEU A 261 6.93 6.94 -20.65
C LEU A 261 6.59 7.79 -19.44
N THR A 262 6.53 7.20 -18.25
CA THR A 262 6.30 7.92 -17.00
C THR A 262 7.49 8.84 -16.65
N VAL A 263 8.74 8.44 -16.93
CA VAL A 263 9.90 9.33 -16.79
C VAL A 263 9.81 10.52 -17.74
N GLU A 264 9.39 10.32 -18.99
CA GLU A 264 9.20 11.42 -19.94
C GLU A 264 8.08 12.37 -19.51
N LEU A 265 6.95 11.82 -19.05
CA LEU A 265 5.87 12.60 -18.45
C LEU A 265 6.36 13.45 -17.28
N ALA A 266 7.16 12.85 -16.38
CA ALA A 266 7.67 13.51 -15.17
C ALA A 266 8.51 14.76 -15.48
N ARG A 267 9.21 14.81 -16.62
CA ARG A 267 10.00 15.98 -17.06
C ARG A 267 9.15 17.24 -17.27
N GLY A 268 7.86 17.07 -17.50
CA GLY A 268 6.91 18.17 -17.70
C GLY A 268 6.57 18.92 -16.42
N PHE A 269 6.71 18.31 -15.25
CA PHE A 269 6.25 18.87 -13.98
C PHE A 269 7.31 19.78 -13.35
N ASP A 270 6.86 20.76 -12.57
CA ASP A 270 7.78 21.63 -11.82
C ASP A 270 8.31 20.95 -10.57
N ASN A 271 7.50 20.08 -9.96
CA ASN A 271 7.84 19.34 -8.76
C ASN A 271 7.49 17.86 -8.93
N ILE A 272 8.38 16.97 -8.47
CA ILE A 272 8.14 15.53 -8.40
C ILE A 272 8.38 15.09 -6.97
N LEU A 273 7.32 14.61 -6.32
CA LEU A 273 7.40 13.91 -5.03
C LEU A 273 7.47 12.42 -5.33
N TYR A 274 8.58 11.79 -5.00
CA TYR A 274 8.85 10.40 -5.32
C TYR A 274 9.12 9.61 -4.04
N ILE A 275 8.28 8.62 -3.73
CA ILE A 275 8.52 7.59 -2.71
C ILE A 275 8.95 6.31 -3.44
N SER A 276 9.95 5.60 -2.91
CA SER A 276 10.46 4.38 -3.54
C SER A 276 10.97 3.36 -2.54
N CYS A 277 10.52 2.13 -2.70
CA CYS A 277 11.01 0.97 -1.94
C CYS A 277 12.29 0.32 -2.54
N ASN A 278 12.86 0.90 -3.60
CA ASN A 278 14.07 0.39 -4.25
C ASN A 278 15.04 1.53 -4.59
N PRO A 279 16.06 1.78 -3.76
CA PRO A 279 17.03 2.86 -4.00
C PRO A 279 17.77 2.77 -5.33
N ARG A 280 17.95 1.55 -5.89
CA ARG A 280 18.65 1.34 -7.17
C ARG A 280 17.83 1.89 -8.34
N THR A 281 16.56 1.46 -8.45
CA THR A 281 15.69 1.95 -9.53
C THR A 281 15.36 3.44 -9.36
N LEU A 282 15.29 3.93 -8.12
CA LEU A 282 15.18 5.36 -7.84
C LEU A 282 16.39 6.12 -8.39
N GLN A 283 17.62 5.63 -8.15
CA GLN A 283 18.85 6.23 -8.68
C GLN A 283 18.83 6.28 -10.22
N GLU A 284 18.40 5.21 -10.88
CA GLU A 284 18.28 5.15 -12.35
C GLU A 284 17.27 6.19 -12.87
N ASN A 285 16.11 6.30 -12.25
CA ASN A 285 15.10 7.28 -12.63
C ASN A 285 15.56 8.73 -12.36
N VAL A 286 16.24 8.98 -11.22
CA VAL A 286 16.84 10.30 -10.93
C VAL A 286 17.90 10.67 -11.95
N ALA A 287 18.76 9.73 -12.36
CA ALA A 287 19.76 9.98 -13.39
C ALA A 287 19.12 10.40 -14.73
N ALA A 288 17.99 9.76 -15.11
CA ALA A 288 17.22 10.12 -16.30
C ALA A 288 16.55 11.51 -16.21
N LEU A 289 16.19 11.93 -14.98
CA LEU A 289 15.56 13.24 -14.72
C LEU A 289 16.59 14.36 -14.44
N TYR A 290 17.87 14.04 -14.25
CA TYR A 290 18.88 14.99 -13.78
C TYR A 290 19.08 16.20 -14.71
N ALA A 291 18.90 16.01 -16.00
CA ALA A 291 19.01 17.11 -16.98
C ALA A 291 17.95 18.20 -16.76
N THR A 292 16.76 17.82 -16.31
CA THR A 292 15.61 18.72 -16.14
C THR A 292 15.35 19.10 -14.69
N HIS A 293 15.74 18.24 -13.73
CA HIS A 293 15.42 18.42 -12.31
C HIS A 293 16.67 18.36 -11.43
N ARG A 294 16.54 18.92 -10.23
CA ARG A 294 17.52 18.79 -9.13
C ARG A 294 16.84 18.17 -7.93
N ILE A 295 17.59 17.47 -7.10
CA ILE A 295 17.09 17.01 -5.80
C ILE A 295 17.02 18.24 -4.88
N ALA A 296 15.83 18.58 -4.42
CA ALA A 296 15.59 19.68 -3.48
C ALA A 296 15.52 19.19 -2.04
N ALA A 297 15.01 17.95 -1.83
CA ALA A 297 14.98 17.30 -0.52
C ALA A 297 15.06 15.79 -0.69
N ALA A 298 15.64 15.12 0.31
CA ALA A 298 15.71 13.66 0.38
C ALA A 298 15.44 13.19 1.81
N ALA A 299 14.87 12.01 1.94
CA ALA A 299 14.67 11.30 3.21
C ALA A 299 14.86 9.80 2.99
N ALA A 300 15.23 9.10 4.07
CA ALA A 300 15.28 7.66 4.12
C ALA A 300 14.39 7.19 5.28
N PHE A 301 13.63 6.12 5.05
CA PHE A 301 12.66 5.58 6.00
C PHE A 301 12.92 4.09 6.21
N ASP A 302 13.18 3.69 7.46
CA ASP A 302 13.41 2.30 7.82
C ASP A 302 12.07 1.54 7.96
N GLN A 303 11.44 1.27 6.82
CA GLN A 303 10.16 0.57 6.72
C GLN A 303 10.25 -0.88 7.22
N PHE A 304 11.43 -1.49 7.06
CA PHE A 304 11.71 -2.88 7.38
C PHE A 304 12.96 -3.03 8.24
N PRO A 305 12.92 -2.61 9.53
CA PRO A 305 14.06 -2.72 10.42
C PRO A 305 14.68 -4.11 10.41
N TYR A 306 16.01 -4.17 10.51
CA TYR A 306 16.83 -5.39 10.44
C TYR A 306 16.86 -6.10 9.08
N THR A 307 16.47 -5.42 8.00
CA THR A 307 16.59 -5.92 6.64
C THR A 307 17.40 -4.94 5.79
N HIS A 308 17.73 -5.33 4.55
CA HIS A 308 18.39 -4.45 3.58
C HIS A 308 17.41 -3.56 2.79
N HIS A 309 16.12 -3.62 3.10
CA HIS A 309 15.10 -2.83 2.43
C HIS A 309 15.01 -1.43 3.05
N LEU A 310 15.09 -0.42 2.20
CA LEU A 310 15.00 0.98 2.58
C LEU A 310 13.97 1.67 1.68
N GLU A 311 13.06 2.43 2.29
CA GLU A 311 12.22 3.38 1.57
C GLU A 311 12.94 4.72 1.46
N CYS A 312 12.80 5.36 0.31
CA CYS A 312 13.40 6.67 0.05
C CYS A 312 12.30 7.65 -0.38
N GLY A 313 12.38 8.88 0.10
CA GLY A 313 11.55 9.99 -0.34
C GLY A 313 12.42 11.07 -1.00
N LEU A 314 12.04 11.53 -2.18
CA LEU A 314 12.68 12.64 -2.86
C LEU A 314 11.65 13.73 -3.23
N LEU A 315 12.05 14.98 -3.08
CA LEU A 315 11.46 16.10 -3.81
C LEU A 315 12.45 16.52 -4.90
N LEU A 316 12.04 16.35 -6.15
CA LEU A 316 12.78 16.86 -7.30
C LEU A 316 12.10 18.15 -7.77
N GLN A 317 12.88 19.17 -8.07
CA GLN A 317 12.38 20.44 -8.58
C GLN A 317 13.01 20.75 -9.94
N LYS A 318 12.20 21.26 -10.83
CA LYS A 318 12.63 21.68 -12.17
C LYS A 318 13.76 22.68 -12.06
N ARG A 319 14.80 22.52 -12.87
CA ARG A 319 15.89 23.50 -12.97
C ARG A 319 15.37 24.77 -13.64
N ALA A 320 15.78 25.93 -13.13
CA ALA A 320 15.55 27.16 -13.88
C ALA A 320 16.20 27.03 -15.26
N ALA A 321 15.53 27.47 -16.29
CA ALA A 321 16.15 27.57 -17.62
C ALA A 321 17.43 28.40 -17.46
N SER A 322 18.59 27.81 -17.83
CA SER A 322 19.83 28.57 -17.87
C SER A 322 19.62 29.75 -18.81
N ALA A 323 19.72 30.98 -18.26
CA ALA A 323 19.78 32.14 -19.13
C ALA A 323 20.93 31.89 -20.09
N THR A 324 20.62 31.70 -21.36
CA THR A 324 21.62 31.65 -22.44
C THR A 324 22.45 32.91 -22.30
N GLN A 325 23.71 32.81 -21.86
CA GLN A 325 24.65 33.88 -22.08
C GLN A 325 24.76 34.05 -23.58
N GLU A 326 24.17 35.12 -24.11
CA GLU A 326 24.50 35.56 -25.46
C GLU A 326 26.03 35.76 -25.49
N PRO A 327 26.75 35.20 -26.47
CA PRO A 327 28.14 35.51 -26.62
C PRO A 327 28.29 36.98 -27.03
N ALA A 328 29.12 37.68 -26.26
CA ALA A 328 29.51 39.06 -26.54
C ALA A 328 30.38 39.15 -27.81
#